data_2a826883103402ce21ae0e6a629cc6cc
#
_entry.id   2a826883103402ce21ae0e6a629cc6cc
#
_cell.length_a   1.000
_cell.length_b   1.000
_cell.length_c   1.000
_cell.angle_alpha   90.00
_cell.angle_beta   90.00
_cell.angle_gamma   90.00
#
_symmetry.space_group_name_H-M   'P 1'
#
loop_
_entity.id
_entity.type
_entity.pdbx_description
1 polymer ?
#
loop_
_entity_poly.entity_id
_entity_poly.type
_entity_poly.pdbx_seq_one_letter_code
_entity_poly.pdbx_strand_id
1 'polypeptide(L)'
;MTQYAYYDHTQPAPQPVLGWYDTGLFDYSAALPAAGDLLELTADQWNARLTGLWAVSSGVLVAYTPPAPVLTIPQQAMALQAAGLAVTSTGAPSLNATYPCDAVTGQQVNAEVTSLLLNDAFTDGNTTIPWLDMNSTAHTFSIAQYKSLATAIAAFVTGCIRCINEQSTTLPSNTATIP
;
A
#
# COMPACT_ATOMS: atom_id res chain seq x y z
N MET A 1 -8.35 46.09 3.87
CA MET A 1 -8.07 44.98 2.97
C MET A 1 -8.25 43.74 3.80
N THR A 2 -9.19 42.88 3.43
CA THR A 2 -9.48 41.69 4.22
C THR A 2 -9.14 40.46 3.39
N GLN A 3 -8.37 39.57 3.98
CA GLN A 3 -7.87 38.35 3.35
C GLN A 3 -8.49 37.14 4.04
N TYR A 4 -8.91 36.14 3.27
CA TYR A 4 -9.66 35.00 3.78
C TYR A 4 -9.10 33.68 3.29
N ALA A 5 -9.16 32.65 4.16
CA ALA A 5 -9.12 31.25 3.78
C ALA A 5 -10.54 30.75 3.57
N TYR A 6 -10.80 30.09 2.45
CA TYR A 6 -12.08 29.44 2.15
C TYR A 6 -11.99 27.96 2.52
N TYR A 7 -12.99 27.47 3.24
CA TYR A 7 -13.14 26.09 3.66
C TYR A 7 -14.62 25.71 3.68
N ASP A 8 -14.93 24.43 3.70
CA ASP A 8 -16.32 23.95 3.85
C ASP A 8 -16.62 23.69 5.33
N HIS A 9 -17.36 24.59 5.97
CA HIS A 9 -17.71 24.49 7.39
C HIS A 9 -18.63 23.30 7.72
N THR A 10 -19.25 22.65 6.71
CA THR A 10 -20.12 21.50 6.90
C THR A 10 -19.33 20.19 7.09
N GLN A 11 -18.04 20.19 6.73
CA GLN A 11 -17.16 19.05 6.91
C GLN A 11 -16.66 18.95 8.35
N PRO A 12 -16.32 17.72 8.83
CA PRO A 12 -15.68 17.57 10.13
C PRO A 12 -14.30 18.23 10.16
N ALA A 13 -13.99 18.88 11.31
CA ALA A 13 -12.66 19.48 11.49
C ALA A 13 -11.55 18.41 11.66
N PRO A 14 -10.31 18.71 11.23
CA PRO A 14 -9.85 19.95 10.58
C PRO A 14 -10.31 20.02 9.11
N GLN A 15 -10.90 21.14 8.73
CA GLN A 15 -11.45 21.39 7.39
C GLN A 15 -10.35 21.93 6.46
N PRO A 16 -9.99 21.23 5.37
CA PRO A 16 -8.97 21.70 4.45
C PRO A 16 -9.30 23.05 3.85
N VAL A 17 -8.30 23.93 3.70
CA VAL A 17 -8.45 25.18 2.96
C VAL A 17 -8.56 24.85 1.47
N LEU A 18 -9.64 25.31 0.84
CA LEU A 18 -9.98 25.07 -0.55
C LEU A 18 -9.56 26.24 -1.46
N GLY A 19 -9.36 27.42 -0.89
CA GLY A 19 -8.98 28.60 -1.65
C GLY A 19 -8.60 29.78 -0.76
N TRP A 20 -8.06 30.81 -1.40
CA TRP A 20 -7.61 32.05 -0.75
C TRP A 20 -8.20 33.25 -1.47
N TYR A 21 -8.75 34.21 -0.73
CA TYR A 21 -9.39 35.39 -1.26
C TYR A 21 -8.74 36.67 -0.70
N ASP A 22 -8.46 37.63 -1.55
CA ASP A 22 -7.99 38.97 -1.18
C ASP A 22 -8.95 40.01 -1.73
N THR A 23 -9.86 40.46 -0.88
CA THR A 23 -10.92 41.44 -1.25
C THR A 23 -10.38 42.87 -1.40
N GLY A 24 -9.10 43.08 -1.11
CA GLY A 24 -8.44 44.38 -1.36
C GLY A 24 -7.83 44.47 -2.78
N LEU A 25 -7.53 43.32 -3.41
CA LEU A 25 -6.95 43.27 -4.75
C LEU A 25 -7.98 42.95 -5.84
N PHE A 26 -9.02 42.17 -5.50
CA PHE A 26 -10.00 41.70 -6.47
C PHE A 26 -11.42 41.96 -5.98
N ASP A 27 -12.32 42.32 -6.91
CA ASP A 27 -13.73 42.40 -6.66
C ASP A 27 -14.40 41.02 -6.86
N TYR A 28 -14.76 40.37 -5.77
CA TYR A 28 -15.46 39.07 -5.76
C TYR A 28 -16.97 39.22 -5.48
N SER A 29 -17.56 40.39 -5.69
CA SER A 29 -18.93 40.73 -5.27
C SER A 29 -19.99 39.68 -5.70
N ALA A 30 -19.74 38.92 -6.78
CA ALA A 30 -20.63 37.87 -7.29
C ALA A 30 -20.13 36.43 -7.01
N ALA A 31 -18.92 36.24 -6.47
CA ALA A 31 -18.26 34.97 -6.36
C ALA A 31 -17.64 34.68 -4.98
N LEU A 32 -17.79 35.53 -4.01
CA LEU A 32 -17.30 35.31 -2.64
C LEU A 32 -18.15 34.19 -1.98
N PRO A 33 -17.54 33.17 -1.39
CA PRO A 33 -18.26 32.15 -0.64
C PRO A 33 -19.07 32.71 0.52
N ALA A 34 -19.99 31.93 1.07
CA ALA A 34 -20.77 32.32 2.24
C ALA A 34 -19.85 32.69 3.42
N ALA A 35 -20.28 33.65 4.23
CA ALA A 35 -19.48 34.14 5.37
C ALA A 35 -19.07 33.02 6.35
N GLY A 36 -19.89 31.96 6.49
CA GLY A 36 -19.59 30.81 7.34
C GLY A 36 -18.43 29.95 6.81
N ASP A 37 -18.10 30.05 5.52
CA ASP A 37 -17.03 29.31 4.86
C ASP A 37 -15.73 30.12 4.74
N LEU A 38 -15.67 31.28 5.35
CA LEU A 38 -14.54 32.20 5.27
C LEU A 38 -13.93 32.45 6.66
N LEU A 39 -12.64 32.15 6.77
CA LEU A 39 -11.82 32.54 7.92
C LEU A 39 -11.02 33.78 7.55
N GLU A 40 -11.24 34.90 8.28
CA GLU A 40 -10.41 36.10 8.15
C GLU A 40 -8.98 35.82 8.64
N LEU A 41 -8.00 36.27 7.89
CA LEU A 41 -6.58 35.99 8.13
C LEU A 41 -5.83 37.23 8.61
N THR A 42 -4.86 37.02 9.47
CA THR A 42 -3.82 38.01 9.74
C THR A 42 -2.85 38.13 8.56
N ALA A 43 -2.10 39.21 8.50
CA ALA A 43 -1.07 39.41 7.47
C ALA A 43 -0.01 38.30 7.48
N ASP A 44 0.36 37.81 8.67
CA ASP A 44 1.33 36.72 8.81
C ASP A 44 0.80 35.39 8.28
N GLN A 45 -0.47 35.08 8.57
CA GLN A 45 -1.15 33.88 8.04
C GLN A 45 -1.28 33.94 6.53
N TRP A 46 -1.63 35.10 5.99
CA TRP A 46 -1.70 35.32 4.54
C TRP A 46 -0.34 35.11 3.86
N ASN A 47 0.72 35.65 4.45
CA ASN A 47 2.07 35.50 3.91
C ASN A 47 2.56 34.04 3.97
N ALA A 48 2.15 33.29 5.01
CA ALA A 48 2.49 31.89 5.17
C ALA A 48 1.65 30.93 4.31
N ARG A 49 0.55 31.37 3.66
CA ARG A 49 -0.43 30.49 2.99
C ARG A 49 0.14 29.53 1.95
N LEU A 50 1.24 29.89 1.32
CA LEU A 50 1.89 29.06 0.28
C LEU A 50 3.03 28.19 0.80
N THR A 51 3.31 28.22 2.11
CA THR A 51 4.42 27.44 2.71
C THR A 51 4.06 25.98 3.00
N GLY A 52 2.79 25.60 2.87
CA GLY A 52 2.30 24.25 3.15
C GLY A 52 0.82 24.08 2.87
N LEU A 53 0.27 22.95 3.32
CA LEU A 53 -1.16 22.71 3.31
C LEU A 53 -1.76 23.19 4.63
N TRP A 54 -2.97 23.78 4.56
CA TRP A 54 -3.63 24.38 5.68
C TRP A 54 -5.07 23.87 5.84
N ALA A 55 -5.55 23.90 7.06
CA ALA A 55 -6.95 23.63 7.40
C ALA A 55 -7.45 24.62 8.44
N VAL A 56 -8.77 24.71 8.57
CA VAL A 56 -9.44 25.43 9.65
C VAL A 56 -9.89 24.45 10.72
N SER A 57 -9.54 24.72 11.96
CA SER A 57 -10.00 23.95 13.11
C SER A 57 -10.41 24.89 14.23
N SER A 58 -11.67 24.80 14.68
CA SER A 58 -12.24 25.69 15.71
C SER A 58 -12.04 27.19 15.41
N GLY A 59 -12.15 27.59 14.13
CA GLY A 59 -11.98 28.99 13.71
C GLY A 59 -10.53 29.47 13.66
N VAL A 60 -9.55 28.55 13.67
CA VAL A 60 -8.12 28.88 13.61
C VAL A 60 -7.49 28.17 12.43
N LEU A 61 -6.58 28.86 11.72
CA LEU A 61 -5.77 28.26 10.67
C LEU A 61 -4.67 27.39 11.29
N VAL A 62 -4.63 26.11 10.89
CA VAL A 62 -3.66 25.12 11.37
C VAL A 62 -2.96 24.44 10.20
N ALA A 63 -1.74 23.94 10.41
CA ALA A 63 -1.08 23.10 9.42
C ALA A 63 -1.90 21.82 9.18
N TYR A 64 -2.00 21.41 7.92
CA TYR A 64 -2.82 20.27 7.52
C TYR A 64 -2.00 19.15 6.89
N THR A 65 -2.20 17.96 7.40
CA THR A 65 -1.71 16.72 6.78
C THR A 65 -2.93 15.95 6.30
N PRO A 66 -3.12 15.78 4.98
CA PRO A 66 -4.22 14.98 4.46
C PRO A 66 -4.20 13.56 5.04
N PRO A 67 -5.35 12.97 5.35
CA PRO A 67 -5.41 11.57 5.74
C PRO A 67 -4.85 10.70 4.60
N ALA A 68 -4.17 9.61 4.97
CA ALA A 68 -3.69 8.66 3.98
C ALA A 68 -4.87 8.13 3.14
N PRO A 69 -4.71 7.98 1.83
CA PRO A 69 -5.74 7.40 0.98
C PRO A 69 -6.14 6.01 1.47
N VAL A 70 -7.43 5.76 1.59
CA VAL A 70 -7.94 4.41 1.87
C VAL A 70 -7.81 3.59 0.59
N LEU A 71 -6.93 2.59 0.64
CA LEU A 71 -6.73 1.71 -0.51
C LEU A 71 -7.95 0.82 -0.74
N THR A 72 -8.35 0.66 -1.98
CA THR A 72 -9.36 -0.33 -2.39
C THR A 72 -8.85 -1.76 -2.20
N ILE A 73 -9.74 -2.75 -2.15
CA ILE A 73 -9.34 -4.17 -2.03
C ILE A 73 -8.35 -4.60 -3.13
N PRO A 74 -8.55 -4.26 -4.42
CA PRO A 74 -7.55 -4.53 -5.46
C PRO A 74 -6.18 -3.89 -5.17
N GLN A 75 -6.15 -2.63 -4.72
CA GLN A 75 -4.90 -1.95 -4.38
C GLN A 75 -4.20 -2.59 -3.17
N GLN A 76 -4.97 -2.99 -2.15
CA GLN A 76 -4.44 -3.72 -1.00
C GLN A 76 -3.86 -5.08 -1.41
N ALA A 77 -4.54 -5.82 -2.31
CA ALA A 77 -4.07 -7.10 -2.82
C ALA A 77 -2.77 -6.96 -3.64
N MET A 78 -2.67 -5.91 -4.47
CA MET A 78 -1.41 -5.60 -5.19
C MET A 78 -0.27 -5.29 -4.22
N ALA A 79 -0.53 -4.48 -3.18
CA ALA A 79 0.46 -4.14 -2.16
C ALA A 79 0.90 -5.39 -1.36
N LEU A 80 -0.04 -6.27 -1.01
CA LEU A 80 0.22 -7.54 -0.35
C LEU A 80 1.11 -8.45 -1.20
N GLN A 81 0.79 -8.62 -2.49
CA GLN A 81 1.58 -9.42 -3.42
C GLN A 81 2.99 -8.86 -3.59
N ALA A 82 3.14 -7.54 -3.68
CA ALA A 82 4.44 -6.88 -3.77
C ALA A 82 5.27 -7.02 -2.48
N ALA A 83 4.62 -7.09 -1.32
CA ALA A 83 5.28 -7.33 -0.03
C ALA A 83 5.78 -8.76 0.14
N GLY A 84 5.29 -9.72 -0.67
CA GLY A 84 5.66 -11.12 -0.61
C GLY A 84 4.93 -11.92 0.46
N LEU A 85 5.27 -13.20 0.55
CA LEU A 85 4.72 -14.16 1.50
C LEU A 85 5.71 -14.45 2.62
N ALA A 86 5.35 -14.12 3.86
CA ALA A 86 6.13 -14.48 5.03
C ALA A 86 5.91 -15.97 5.37
N VAL A 87 7.01 -16.73 5.40
CA VAL A 87 6.98 -18.17 5.63
C VAL A 87 7.70 -18.52 6.93
N THR A 88 7.06 -19.39 7.71
CA THR A 88 7.65 -19.99 8.92
C THR A 88 7.71 -21.49 8.72
N SER A 89 8.88 -22.11 8.89
CA SER A 89 9.03 -23.57 8.89
C SER A 89 9.04 -24.10 10.33
N THR A 90 8.27 -25.15 10.56
CA THR A 90 8.21 -25.83 11.86
C THR A 90 9.41 -26.75 12.08
N GLY A 91 9.99 -27.28 10.99
CA GLY A 91 11.11 -28.24 11.05
C GLY A 91 12.47 -27.63 10.74
N ALA A 92 12.52 -26.46 10.07
CA ALA A 92 13.75 -25.83 9.61
C ALA A 92 13.69 -24.30 9.73
N PRO A 93 13.95 -23.72 10.94
CA PRO A 93 13.88 -22.26 11.15
C PRO A 93 14.76 -21.42 10.21
N SER A 94 15.79 -22.01 9.62
CA SER A 94 16.63 -21.37 8.60
C SER A 94 15.88 -21.01 7.32
N LEU A 95 14.67 -21.54 7.11
CA LEU A 95 13.78 -21.21 6.00
C LEU A 95 12.81 -20.08 6.31
N ASN A 96 12.81 -19.57 7.54
CA ASN A 96 11.92 -18.47 7.94
C ASN A 96 12.37 -17.18 7.26
N ALA A 97 11.57 -16.71 6.31
CA ALA A 97 11.85 -15.52 5.52
C ALA A 97 10.58 -15.04 4.80
N THR A 98 10.66 -13.88 4.15
CA THR A 98 9.63 -13.42 3.23
C THR A 98 10.08 -13.70 1.80
N TYR A 99 9.28 -14.45 1.06
CA TYR A 99 9.60 -14.86 -0.31
C TYR A 99 8.84 -14.03 -1.33
N PRO A 100 9.47 -13.67 -2.48
CA PRO A 100 8.84 -12.92 -3.52
C PRO A 100 7.67 -13.70 -4.16
N CYS A 101 6.64 -12.96 -4.59
CA CYS A 101 5.43 -13.52 -5.17
C CYS A 101 5.05 -12.81 -6.48
N ASP A 102 6.04 -12.28 -7.20
CA ASP A 102 5.88 -11.65 -8.51
C ASP A 102 5.75 -12.69 -9.65
N ALA A 103 5.50 -12.20 -10.86
CA ALA A 103 5.30 -13.04 -12.03
C ALA A 103 6.56 -13.86 -12.40
N VAL A 104 7.76 -13.32 -12.19
CA VAL A 104 9.03 -14.01 -12.48
C VAL A 104 9.20 -15.17 -11.52
N THR A 105 9.02 -14.91 -10.22
CA THR A 105 9.04 -15.96 -9.20
C THR A 105 8.01 -17.05 -9.49
N GLY A 106 6.79 -16.67 -9.91
CA GLY A 106 5.75 -17.63 -10.30
C GLY A 106 6.17 -18.55 -11.45
N GLN A 107 6.85 -18.00 -12.47
CA GLN A 107 7.40 -18.80 -13.57
C GLN A 107 8.52 -19.76 -13.11
N GLN A 108 9.42 -19.29 -12.26
CA GLN A 108 10.49 -20.11 -11.69
C GLN A 108 9.93 -21.26 -10.83
N VAL A 109 8.95 -20.92 -9.96
CA VAL A 109 8.27 -21.94 -9.14
C VAL A 109 7.63 -23.01 -10.03
N ASN A 110 6.93 -22.61 -11.09
CA ASN A 110 6.30 -23.55 -12.02
C ASN A 110 7.33 -24.44 -12.74
N ALA A 111 8.47 -23.89 -13.16
CA ALA A 111 9.53 -24.65 -13.80
C ALA A 111 10.10 -25.73 -12.86
N GLU A 112 10.42 -25.34 -11.62
CA GLU A 112 10.94 -26.28 -10.63
C GLU A 112 9.91 -27.36 -10.24
N VAL A 113 8.66 -26.97 -10.01
CA VAL A 113 7.58 -27.94 -9.70
C VAL A 113 7.38 -28.91 -10.86
N THR A 114 7.45 -28.43 -12.10
CA THR A 114 7.34 -29.29 -13.29
C THR A 114 8.51 -30.30 -13.36
N SER A 115 9.75 -29.84 -13.11
CA SER A 115 10.91 -30.74 -13.05
C SER A 115 10.78 -31.81 -11.96
N LEU A 116 10.30 -31.38 -10.77
CA LEU A 116 10.04 -32.30 -9.65
C LEU A 116 8.96 -33.34 -9.94
N LEU A 117 7.99 -33.02 -10.81
CA LEU A 117 6.94 -33.94 -11.23
C LEU A 117 7.42 -34.94 -12.29
N LEU A 118 8.32 -34.51 -13.17
CA LEU A 118 8.79 -35.31 -14.30
C LEU A 118 10.04 -36.15 -13.96
N ASN A 119 10.90 -35.60 -13.11
CA ASN A 119 12.27 -36.15 -12.91
C ASN A 119 12.60 -36.47 -11.45
N ASP A 120 11.71 -36.19 -10.50
CA ASP A 120 11.97 -36.26 -9.05
C ASP A 120 13.22 -35.46 -8.60
N ALA A 121 13.60 -34.45 -9.39
CA ALA A 121 14.77 -33.60 -9.17
C ALA A 121 14.44 -32.15 -9.59
N PHE A 122 15.17 -31.19 -9.05
CA PHE A 122 15.12 -29.79 -9.50
C PHE A 122 15.69 -29.65 -10.91
N THR A 123 15.52 -28.49 -11.53
CA THR A 123 15.98 -28.25 -12.92
C THR A 123 17.49 -28.41 -13.09
N ASP A 124 18.26 -28.25 -12.03
CA ASP A 124 19.71 -28.48 -11.98
C ASP A 124 20.11 -29.95 -11.74
N GLY A 125 19.13 -30.85 -11.59
CA GLY A 125 19.33 -32.28 -11.33
C GLY A 125 19.56 -32.61 -9.84
N ASN A 126 19.55 -31.65 -8.95
CA ASN A 126 19.78 -31.86 -7.52
C ASN A 126 18.48 -32.20 -6.76
N THR A 127 18.63 -32.66 -5.50
CA THR A 127 17.51 -32.90 -4.57
C THR A 127 17.31 -31.76 -3.56
N THR A 128 18.12 -30.73 -3.64
CA THR A 128 18.00 -29.48 -2.89
C THR A 128 18.22 -28.30 -3.81
N ILE A 129 17.57 -27.18 -3.51
CA ILE A 129 17.68 -25.93 -4.27
C ILE A 129 17.90 -24.72 -3.35
N PRO A 130 18.84 -23.82 -3.68
CA PRO A 130 18.88 -22.50 -3.05
C PRO A 130 17.78 -21.62 -3.62
N TRP A 131 16.95 -21.01 -2.76
CA TRP A 131 15.89 -20.10 -3.14
C TRP A 131 16.06 -18.76 -2.43
N LEU A 132 15.95 -17.65 -3.17
CA LEU A 132 16.18 -16.32 -2.62
C LEU A 132 14.93 -15.77 -1.93
N ASP A 133 15.14 -15.16 -0.78
CA ASP A 133 14.14 -14.34 -0.12
C ASP A 133 14.10 -12.91 -0.69
N MET A 134 13.19 -12.06 -0.16
CA MET A 134 13.06 -10.65 -0.55
C MET A 134 14.32 -9.82 -0.28
N ASN A 135 15.22 -10.28 0.60
CA ASN A 135 16.50 -9.64 0.92
C ASN A 135 17.67 -10.21 0.11
N SER A 136 17.38 -11.03 -0.89
CA SER A 136 18.41 -11.75 -1.71
C SER A 136 19.27 -12.71 -0.89
N THR A 137 18.77 -13.20 0.24
CA THR A 137 19.41 -14.25 1.04
C THR A 137 18.98 -15.61 0.52
N ALA A 138 19.95 -16.51 0.27
CA ALA A 138 19.66 -17.85 -0.21
C ALA A 138 19.31 -18.79 0.96
N HIS A 139 18.19 -19.48 0.83
CA HIS A 139 17.73 -20.53 1.74
C HIS A 139 17.67 -21.86 0.99
N THR A 140 18.24 -22.91 1.55
CA THR A 140 18.32 -24.22 0.88
C THR A 140 17.12 -25.08 1.25
N PHE A 141 16.31 -25.43 0.27
CA PHE A 141 15.11 -26.26 0.40
C PHE A 141 15.36 -27.70 -0.07
N SER A 142 14.87 -28.66 0.68
CA SER A 142 14.64 -30.01 0.17
C SER A 142 13.42 -30.04 -0.75
N ILE A 143 13.24 -31.13 -1.53
CA ILE A 143 12.06 -31.28 -2.40
C ILE A 143 10.74 -31.13 -1.64
N ALA A 144 10.61 -31.75 -0.46
CA ALA A 144 9.38 -31.69 0.34
C ALA A 144 9.07 -30.26 0.82
N GLN A 145 10.07 -29.56 1.33
CA GLN A 145 9.95 -28.18 1.79
C GLN A 145 9.63 -27.25 0.64
N TYR A 146 10.28 -27.43 -0.52
CA TYR A 146 10.01 -26.60 -1.70
C TYR A 146 8.59 -26.79 -2.24
N LYS A 147 8.10 -28.06 -2.31
CA LYS A 147 6.70 -28.32 -2.70
C LYS A 147 5.71 -27.62 -1.77
N SER A 148 5.99 -27.57 -0.47
CA SER A 148 5.17 -26.84 0.52
C SER A 148 5.23 -25.33 0.30
N LEU A 149 6.41 -24.76 0.06
CA LEU A 149 6.61 -23.36 -0.30
C LEU A 149 5.84 -23.00 -1.58
N ALA A 150 6.02 -23.78 -2.64
CA ALA A 150 5.37 -23.58 -3.93
C ALA A 150 3.83 -23.59 -3.81
N THR A 151 3.28 -24.51 -3.01
CA THR A 151 1.86 -24.58 -2.72
C THR A 151 1.37 -23.35 -1.99
N ALA A 152 2.13 -22.87 -1.00
CA ALA A 152 1.79 -21.67 -0.23
C ALA A 152 1.83 -20.41 -1.13
N ILE A 153 2.87 -20.25 -1.95
CA ILE A 153 2.98 -19.15 -2.91
C ILE A 153 1.81 -19.17 -3.90
N ALA A 154 1.50 -20.34 -4.48
CA ALA A 154 0.40 -20.47 -5.44
C ALA A 154 -0.96 -20.10 -4.82
N ALA A 155 -1.24 -20.53 -3.60
CA ALA A 155 -2.47 -20.21 -2.89
C ALA A 155 -2.57 -18.70 -2.60
N PHE A 156 -1.49 -18.09 -2.12
CA PHE A 156 -1.41 -16.67 -1.83
C PHE A 156 -1.62 -15.81 -3.08
N VAL A 157 -0.85 -16.08 -4.14
CA VAL A 157 -0.94 -15.35 -5.42
C VAL A 157 -2.33 -15.48 -6.02
N THR A 158 -2.92 -16.70 -6.02
CA THR A 158 -4.29 -16.91 -6.49
C THR A 158 -5.31 -16.09 -5.70
N GLY A 159 -5.14 -16.02 -4.38
CA GLY A 159 -5.97 -15.18 -3.51
C GLY A 159 -5.86 -13.70 -3.86
N CYS A 160 -4.64 -13.20 -4.06
CA CYS A 160 -4.41 -11.81 -4.48
C CYS A 160 -5.05 -11.53 -5.86
N ILE A 161 -4.84 -12.40 -6.85
CA ILE A 161 -5.40 -12.25 -8.19
C ILE A 161 -6.93 -12.19 -8.15
N ARG A 162 -7.59 -13.02 -7.33
CA ARG A 162 -9.05 -12.95 -7.15
C ARG A 162 -9.52 -11.59 -6.60
N CYS A 163 -8.78 -11.00 -5.66
CA CYS A 163 -9.08 -9.68 -5.14
C CYS A 163 -8.81 -8.58 -6.18
N ILE A 164 -7.71 -8.68 -6.93
CA ILE A 164 -7.35 -7.73 -8.00
C ILE A 164 -8.42 -7.72 -9.10
N ASN A 165 -8.96 -8.89 -9.44
CA ASN A 165 -10.02 -9.04 -10.44
C ASN A 165 -11.45 -8.88 -9.86
N GLU A 166 -11.57 -8.37 -8.64
CA GLU A 166 -12.86 -8.13 -7.96
C GLU A 166 -13.73 -9.38 -7.77
N GLN A 167 -13.12 -10.58 -7.82
CA GLN A 167 -13.78 -11.87 -7.60
C GLN A 167 -13.85 -12.24 -6.11
N SER A 168 -13.16 -11.50 -5.26
CA SER A 168 -13.16 -11.65 -3.80
C SER A 168 -12.97 -10.31 -3.12
N THR A 169 -13.65 -10.10 -2.00
CA THR A 169 -13.46 -8.95 -1.11
C THR A 169 -12.61 -9.31 0.13
N THR A 170 -12.23 -10.58 0.26
CA THR A 170 -11.41 -11.06 1.38
C THR A 170 -9.97 -11.25 0.93
N LEU A 171 -9.07 -10.45 1.48
CA LEU A 171 -7.63 -10.55 1.21
C LEU A 171 -7.08 -11.89 1.72
N PRO A 172 -6.15 -12.54 0.99
CA PRO A 172 -5.47 -13.73 1.50
C PRO A 172 -4.53 -13.37 2.66
N SER A 173 -4.24 -14.36 3.51
CA SER A 173 -3.17 -14.22 4.50
C SER A 173 -1.82 -14.08 3.79
N ASN A 174 -1.01 -13.14 4.23
CA ASN A 174 0.37 -12.96 3.78
C ASN A 174 1.39 -13.77 4.59
N THR A 175 0.90 -14.73 5.39
CA THR A 175 1.74 -15.64 6.18
C THR A 175 1.38 -17.09 5.86
N ALA A 176 2.39 -17.96 5.83
CA ALA A 176 2.22 -19.40 5.66
C ALA A 176 3.15 -20.18 6.60
N THR A 177 2.72 -21.38 6.99
CA THR A 177 3.55 -22.31 7.75
C THR A 177 3.83 -23.53 6.88
N ILE A 178 5.12 -23.93 6.80
CA ILE A 178 5.58 -25.12 6.10
C ILE A 178 6.28 -26.07 7.07
N PRO A 179 6.41 -27.37 6.72
CA PRO A 179 7.12 -28.35 7.55
C PRO A 179 8.59 -28.01 7.78
#